data_78ae2dbf62a1953de6e5992e887cbc8b
#
_entry.id   78ae2dbf62a1953de6e5992e887cbc8b
#
_cell.length_a   1.000
_cell.length_b   1.000
_cell.length_c   1.000
_cell.angle_alpha   90.00
_cell.angle_beta   90.00
_cell.angle_gamma   90.00
#
_symmetry.space_group_name_H-M   'P 1'
#
loop_
_entity.id
_entity.type
_entity.pdbx_description
1 polymer ?
#
loop_
_entity_poly.entity_id
_entity_poly.type
_entity_poly.pdbx_seq_one_letter_code
_entity_poly.pdbx_strand_id
1 'polypeptide(L)'
;MARNNENTRHSKYVIRIVCEGEKTEPLFFTSLCDLYYKDCEYMDVRTIPQPNIPQDEEVENSYRGNYKGKKRKTKTHEENHIEDVVITGAPPLKWVRYARQILSEGVDESWAVYDKDEHPKHEEALAEANKEIEGKKVNIAFSSRSFEYYLLLHFEYIYYRFEETECGERINGNKHIFECGTGKNPDKDCGGRICINGYARSKGYWLQTKSSDSTFPIVKDKLVKGIINACRLRAESDANTEEPIYCRNPYTNVDVLVGRLIGKITICYDTAYNYNEHGSNWSVQLSNDGLRITNNKEGRELFSKGMFSIYDWENNTRKDLIEKSLLLDNNNTEVIPCELMPNEVIVISAVPNKEILLLPKFEF
;
A
#
# COMPACT_ATOMS: atom_id res chain seq x y z
N MET A 1 -26.93 3.28 -46.18
CA MET A 1 -25.59 3.48 -45.51
C MET A 1 -25.76 3.15 -44.06
N ALA A 2 -25.35 1.95 -43.68
CA ALA A 2 -25.38 1.49 -42.28
C ALA A 2 -24.18 2.10 -41.57
N ARG A 3 -24.42 2.86 -40.49
CA ARG A 3 -23.37 3.32 -39.58
C ARG A 3 -22.93 2.12 -38.73
N ASN A 4 -21.76 1.56 -39.01
CA ASN A 4 -21.08 0.68 -38.06
C ASN A 4 -20.64 1.52 -36.86
N ASN A 5 -21.43 1.47 -35.81
CA ASN A 5 -20.95 1.84 -34.47
C ASN A 5 -20.12 0.66 -33.96
N GLU A 6 -18.85 0.61 -34.29
CA GLU A 6 -17.88 -0.19 -33.53
C GLU A 6 -17.73 0.46 -32.15
N ASN A 7 -18.51 -0.02 -31.19
CA ASN A 7 -18.22 0.18 -29.78
C ASN A 7 -16.92 -0.58 -29.48
N THR A 8 -15.79 0.07 -29.67
CA THR A 8 -14.51 -0.39 -29.13
C THR A 8 -14.61 -0.32 -27.61
N ARG A 9 -15.08 -1.41 -26.97
CA ARG A 9 -14.92 -1.58 -25.53
C ARG A 9 -13.43 -1.64 -25.27
N HIS A 10 -12.86 -0.56 -24.76
CA HIS A 10 -11.51 -0.59 -24.23
C HIS A 10 -11.49 -1.62 -23.09
N SER A 11 -10.60 -2.60 -23.17
CA SER A 11 -10.42 -3.57 -22.10
C SER A 11 -9.96 -2.81 -20.83
N LYS A 12 -10.58 -3.12 -19.69
CA LYS A 12 -10.17 -2.53 -18.41
C LYS A 12 -8.76 -2.96 -18.07
N TYR A 13 -7.99 -2.07 -17.47
CA TYR A 13 -6.72 -2.42 -16.84
C TYR A 13 -6.99 -3.22 -15.57
N VAL A 14 -6.42 -4.40 -15.45
CA VAL A 14 -6.77 -5.38 -14.42
C VAL A 14 -5.66 -5.52 -13.39
N ILE A 15 -5.93 -5.19 -12.13
CA ILE A 15 -5.03 -5.37 -11.00
C ILE A 15 -5.59 -6.43 -10.04
N ARG A 16 -4.75 -7.36 -9.61
CA ARG A 16 -5.10 -8.36 -8.60
C ARG A 16 -4.16 -8.28 -7.40
N ILE A 17 -4.72 -8.31 -6.21
CA ILE A 17 -4.01 -8.17 -4.92
C ILE A 17 -4.24 -9.45 -4.13
N VAL A 18 -3.23 -10.29 -4.07
CA VAL A 18 -3.24 -11.54 -3.29
C VAL A 18 -2.75 -11.24 -1.89
N CYS A 19 -3.59 -11.43 -0.89
CA CYS A 19 -3.25 -11.20 0.51
C CYS A 19 -3.01 -12.53 1.25
N GLU A 20 -2.03 -12.53 2.15
CA GLU A 20 -1.75 -13.69 3.01
C GLU A 20 -2.85 -13.87 4.06
N GLY A 21 -3.27 -12.77 4.70
CA GLY A 21 -4.28 -12.78 5.74
C GLY A 21 -5.70 -12.97 5.19
N GLU A 22 -6.61 -13.39 6.08
CA GLU A 22 -8.03 -13.55 5.76
C GLU A 22 -8.85 -12.28 6.10
N LYS A 23 -8.30 -11.34 6.87
CA LYS A 23 -9.04 -10.21 7.45
C LYS A 23 -8.36 -8.86 7.25
N THR A 24 -7.26 -8.57 7.94
CA THR A 24 -6.72 -7.21 8.04
C THR A 24 -6.38 -6.62 6.68
N GLU A 25 -5.51 -7.27 5.92
CA GLU A 25 -5.04 -6.81 4.61
C GLU A 25 -6.16 -6.84 3.56
N PRO A 26 -6.92 -7.98 3.39
CA PRO A 26 -7.97 -8.01 2.39
C PRO A 26 -9.05 -6.97 2.61
N LEU A 27 -9.49 -6.76 3.86
CA LEU A 27 -10.52 -5.77 4.17
C LEU A 27 -10.01 -4.34 3.98
N PHE A 28 -8.76 -4.05 4.33
CA PHE A 28 -8.13 -2.76 4.05
C PHE A 28 -8.13 -2.47 2.54
N PHE A 29 -7.62 -3.39 1.73
CA PHE A 29 -7.53 -3.19 0.29
C PHE A 29 -8.89 -3.22 -0.39
N THR A 30 -9.84 -4.05 0.07
CA THR A 30 -11.22 -4.02 -0.46
C THR A 30 -11.87 -2.67 -0.19
N SER A 31 -11.77 -2.15 1.03
CA SER A 31 -12.31 -0.83 1.37
C SER A 31 -11.64 0.30 0.56
N LEU A 32 -10.33 0.19 0.32
CA LEU A 32 -9.60 1.13 -0.54
C LEU A 32 -10.09 1.05 -1.99
N CYS A 33 -10.27 -0.17 -2.53
CA CYS A 33 -10.76 -0.39 -3.88
C CYS A 33 -12.20 0.11 -4.05
N ASP A 34 -13.06 -0.12 -3.07
CA ASP A 34 -14.43 0.37 -3.08
C ASP A 34 -14.48 1.91 -3.07
N LEU A 35 -13.57 2.55 -2.34
CA LEU A 35 -13.49 4.01 -2.29
C LEU A 35 -13.06 4.63 -3.62
N TYR A 36 -12.11 4.01 -4.34
CA TYR A 36 -11.47 4.62 -5.52
C TYR A 36 -11.91 4.00 -6.85
N TYR A 37 -12.38 2.75 -6.88
CA TYR A 37 -12.57 1.99 -8.11
C TYR A 37 -13.95 1.37 -8.29
N LYS A 38 -14.88 1.49 -7.33
CA LYS A 38 -16.21 0.88 -7.39
C LYS A 38 -16.93 1.14 -8.71
N ASP A 39 -16.88 2.38 -9.20
CA ASP A 39 -17.55 2.82 -10.42
C ASP A 39 -16.56 3.14 -11.55
N CYS A 40 -15.32 2.61 -11.48
CA CYS A 40 -14.30 2.88 -12.47
C CYS A 40 -14.54 2.07 -13.76
N GLU A 41 -14.64 2.76 -14.90
CA GLU A 41 -14.89 2.13 -16.19
C GLU A 41 -13.64 1.58 -16.86
N TYR A 42 -12.44 2.07 -16.49
CA TYR A 42 -11.16 1.75 -17.14
C TYR A 42 -10.23 0.91 -16.29
N MET A 43 -10.54 0.65 -15.03
CA MET A 43 -9.76 -0.23 -14.15
C MET A 43 -10.66 -1.24 -13.42
N ASP A 44 -10.15 -2.47 -13.25
CA ASP A 44 -10.74 -3.52 -12.42
C ASP A 44 -9.71 -3.97 -11.38
N VAL A 45 -9.89 -3.52 -10.14
CA VAL A 45 -8.99 -3.80 -9.02
C VAL A 45 -9.70 -4.67 -8.00
N ARG A 46 -9.12 -5.83 -7.67
CA ARG A 46 -9.72 -6.76 -6.69
C ARG A 46 -8.69 -7.40 -5.79
N THR A 47 -9.10 -7.63 -4.53
CA THR A 47 -8.36 -8.45 -3.56
C THR A 47 -8.72 -9.94 -3.72
N ILE A 48 -7.75 -10.81 -3.45
CA ILE A 48 -7.88 -12.27 -3.48
C ILE A 48 -7.11 -12.85 -2.27
N PRO A 49 -7.70 -13.71 -1.43
CA PRO A 49 -9.12 -14.04 -1.40
C PRO A 49 -9.95 -12.81 -1.07
N GLN A 50 -11.16 -12.77 -1.60
CA GLN A 50 -12.10 -11.76 -1.15
C GLN A 50 -12.46 -12.03 0.31
N PRO A 51 -12.50 -11.00 1.17
CA PRO A 51 -12.94 -11.21 2.54
C PRO A 51 -14.36 -11.82 2.53
N ASN A 52 -14.57 -12.87 3.31
CA ASN A 52 -15.90 -13.36 3.58
C ASN A 52 -16.64 -12.24 4.34
N ILE A 53 -17.40 -11.42 3.62
CA ILE A 53 -18.34 -10.48 4.22
C ILE A 53 -19.43 -11.37 4.81
N PRO A 54 -19.66 -11.36 6.13
CA PRO A 54 -20.78 -12.09 6.71
C PRO A 54 -22.05 -11.53 6.05
N GLN A 55 -22.67 -12.31 5.21
CA GLN A 55 -24.09 -12.09 4.91
C GLN A 55 -24.80 -12.51 6.18
N ASP A 56 -25.48 -11.55 6.79
CA ASP A 56 -26.27 -11.64 7.99
C ASP A 56 -26.61 -13.07 8.51
N GLU A 57 -26.17 -13.38 9.74
CA GLU A 57 -26.77 -14.32 10.71
C GLU A 57 -26.68 -15.84 10.55
N GLU A 58 -25.84 -16.46 9.70
CA GLU A 58 -25.80 -17.96 9.70
C GLU A 58 -24.46 -18.63 10.08
N VAL A 59 -23.46 -17.96 10.61
CA VAL A 59 -22.13 -18.58 10.84
C VAL A 59 -21.75 -18.82 12.30
N GLU A 60 -22.69 -18.88 13.22
CA GLU A 60 -22.34 -19.23 14.62
C GLU A 60 -22.25 -20.75 14.90
N ASN A 61 -22.49 -21.63 13.92
CA ASN A 61 -22.63 -23.09 14.18
C ASN A 61 -21.64 -24.02 13.47
N SER A 62 -20.57 -23.55 12.80
CA SER A 62 -19.70 -24.48 12.07
C SER A 62 -18.40 -24.90 12.80
N TYR A 63 -18.16 -24.48 14.04
CA TYR A 63 -16.96 -24.85 14.81
C TYR A 63 -17.22 -25.91 15.93
N ARG A 64 -18.25 -26.72 15.82
CA ARG A 64 -18.40 -27.89 16.69
C ARG A 64 -18.88 -29.12 15.90
N GLY A 65 -18.01 -30.07 15.79
CA GLY A 65 -18.41 -31.47 15.69
C GLY A 65 -18.34 -32.14 14.33
N ASN A 66 -17.43 -33.10 14.22
CA ASN A 66 -17.53 -34.22 13.31
C ASN A 66 -18.94 -34.74 13.19
N TYR A 67 -19.58 -34.67 12.04
CA TYR A 67 -20.57 -35.67 11.64
C TYR A 67 -20.67 -35.79 10.12
N LYS A 68 -20.54 -37.02 9.63
CA LYS A 68 -20.82 -37.44 8.26
C LYS A 68 -22.29 -37.20 7.91
N GLY A 69 -22.57 -36.46 6.84
CA GLY A 69 -23.95 -36.29 6.37
C GLY A 69 -24.03 -35.80 4.92
N LYS A 70 -24.48 -36.71 4.09
CA LYS A 70 -24.93 -36.67 2.68
C LYS A 70 -25.06 -35.30 1.96
N LYS A 71 -24.40 -35.23 0.81
CA LYS A 71 -24.55 -34.22 -0.25
C LYS A 71 -26.02 -34.06 -0.67
N ARG A 72 -26.51 -32.82 -0.62
CA ARG A 72 -27.67 -32.37 -1.39
C ARG A 72 -27.19 -31.32 -2.40
N LYS A 73 -27.32 -31.65 -3.69
CA LYS A 73 -27.04 -30.74 -4.81
C LYS A 73 -28.14 -29.71 -4.88
N THR A 74 -27.82 -28.44 -4.78
CA THR A 74 -28.64 -27.35 -5.29
C THR A 74 -27.80 -26.60 -6.36
N LYS A 75 -28.37 -26.56 -7.56
CA LYS A 75 -27.86 -25.77 -8.69
C LYS A 75 -28.26 -24.34 -8.47
N THR A 76 -27.31 -23.40 -8.53
CA THR A 76 -27.59 -22.00 -8.90
C THR A 76 -26.31 -21.34 -9.39
N HIS A 77 -26.45 -20.70 -10.53
CA HIS A 77 -25.68 -19.62 -11.14
C HIS A 77 -24.18 -19.79 -11.40
N GLU A 78 -23.85 -19.55 -12.65
CA GLU A 78 -22.51 -19.48 -13.25
C GLU A 78 -21.65 -18.42 -12.55
N GLU A 79 -20.96 -18.81 -11.50
CA GLU A 79 -19.74 -18.16 -11.05
C GLU A 79 -18.58 -18.82 -11.81
N ASN A 80 -17.76 -18.01 -12.48
CA ASN A 80 -16.52 -18.45 -13.09
C ASN A 80 -15.67 -19.15 -12.01
N HIS A 81 -15.75 -20.47 -11.95
CA HIS A 81 -14.86 -21.29 -11.18
C HIS A 81 -13.46 -21.13 -11.76
N ILE A 82 -12.63 -20.34 -11.08
CA ILE A 82 -11.19 -20.58 -11.10
C ILE A 82 -11.04 -21.96 -10.48
N GLU A 83 -10.64 -22.95 -11.30
CA GLU A 83 -10.36 -24.30 -10.81
C GLU A 83 -9.47 -24.21 -9.58
N ASP A 84 -9.76 -24.98 -8.54
CA ASP A 84 -8.96 -25.06 -7.30
C ASP A 84 -7.56 -25.60 -7.64
N VAL A 85 -6.70 -24.77 -8.19
CA VAL A 85 -5.31 -25.10 -8.41
C VAL A 85 -4.66 -25.15 -7.03
N VAL A 86 -4.27 -26.33 -6.61
CA VAL A 86 -3.56 -26.54 -5.35
C VAL A 86 -2.18 -25.89 -5.46
N ILE A 87 -2.09 -24.63 -5.04
CA ILE A 87 -0.81 -23.91 -4.98
C ILE A 87 -0.05 -24.41 -3.77
N THR A 88 1.03 -25.13 -4.06
CA THR A 88 1.87 -25.75 -3.04
C THR A 88 2.98 -24.80 -2.60
N GLY A 89 3.37 -24.88 -1.35
CA GLY A 89 4.50 -24.18 -0.76
C GLY A 89 4.17 -23.62 0.62
N ALA A 90 5.20 -23.33 1.39
CA ALA A 90 5.05 -22.60 2.64
C ALA A 90 4.85 -21.09 2.36
N PRO A 91 4.09 -20.37 3.19
CA PRO A 91 4.10 -18.90 3.16
C PRO A 91 5.54 -18.37 3.33
N PRO A 92 5.92 -17.23 2.72
CA PRO A 92 5.13 -16.41 1.78
C PRO A 92 5.22 -16.85 0.31
N LEU A 93 6.09 -17.84 0.00
CA LEU A 93 6.31 -18.32 -1.37
C LEU A 93 5.00 -18.80 -2.05
N LYS A 94 4.08 -19.39 -1.28
CA LYS A 94 2.76 -19.80 -1.76
C LYS A 94 1.98 -18.62 -2.35
N TRP A 95 1.95 -17.49 -1.68
CA TRP A 95 1.19 -16.31 -2.09
C TRP A 95 1.79 -15.66 -3.34
N VAL A 96 3.12 -15.60 -3.41
CA VAL A 96 3.82 -15.10 -4.59
C VAL A 96 3.56 -16.00 -5.81
N ARG A 97 3.59 -17.33 -5.64
CA ARG A 97 3.25 -18.27 -6.72
C ARG A 97 1.82 -18.11 -7.21
N TYR A 98 0.89 -17.87 -6.28
CA TYR A 98 -0.50 -17.61 -6.64
C TYR A 98 -0.65 -16.29 -7.41
N ALA A 99 -0.04 -15.22 -6.94
CA ALA A 99 -0.01 -13.95 -7.65
C ALA A 99 0.62 -14.08 -9.06
N ARG A 100 1.67 -14.93 -9.18
CA ARG A 100 2.33 -15.23 -10.44
C ARG A 100 1.44 -16.02 -11.41
N GLN A 101 0.68 -17.01 -10.89
CA GLN A 101 -0.30 -17.72 -11.70
C GLN A 101 -1.34 -16.77 -12.25
N ILE A 102 -1.94 -15.93 -11.41
CA ILE A 102 -2.93 -14.93 -11.83
C ILE A 102 -2.34 -13.98 -12.89
N LEU A 103 -1.07 -13.59 -12.75
CA LEU A 103 -0.38 -12.76 -13.74
C LEU A 103 -0.27 -13.49 -15.11
N SER A 104 -0.03 -14.81 -15.10
CA SER A 104 0.01 -15.63 -16.32
C SER A 104 -1.35 -15.84 -17.00
N GLU A 105 -2.45 -15.60 -16.28
CA GLU A 105 -3.82 -15.66 -16.81
C GLU A 105 -4.24 -14.38 -17.54
N GLY A 106 -3.32 -13.42 -17.69
CA GLY A 106 -3.49 -12.24 -18.54
C GLY A 106 -3.93 -10.97 -17.82
N VAL A 107 -3.80 -10.89 -16.49
CA VAL A 107 -3.98 -9.63 -15.77
C VAL A 107 -2.81 -8.68 -16.06
N ASP A 108 -3.05 -7.37 -15.92
CA ASP A 108 -2.03 -6.37 -16.23
C ASP A 108 -1.01 -6.23 -15.11
N GLU A 109 -1.46 -6.38 -13.86
CA GLU A 109 -0.64 -6.19 -12.67
C GLU A 109 -1.10 -7.12 -11.54
N SER A 110 -0.15 -7.79 -10.88
CA SER A 110 -0.43 -8.66 -9.74
C SER A 110 0.48 -8.33 -8.56
N TRP A 111 -0.09 -8.32 -7.36
CA TRP A 111 0.57 -8.03 -6.09
C TRP A 111 0.43 -9.18 -5.12
N ALA A 112 1.51 -9.50 -4.40
CA ALA A 112 1.48 -10.38 -3.23
C ALA A 112 1.71 -9.53 -1.98
N VAL A 113 0.73 -9.55 -1.07
CA VAL A 113 0.77 -8.83 0.22
C VAL A 113 0.97 -9.84 1.32
N TYR A 114 2.05 -9.72 2.07
CA TYR A 114 2.37 -10.66 3.16
C TYR A 114 3.26 -10.03 4.23
N ASP A 115 3.29 -10.65 5.39
CA ASP A 115 4.02 -10.22 6.56
C ASP A 115 5.34 -10.97 6.77
N LYS A 116 6.26 -10.35 7.52
CA LYS A 116 7.44 -11.04 8.03
C LYS A 116 7.09 -11.82 9.29
N ASP A 117 6.34 -12.89 9.13
CA ASP A 117 6.18 -13.87 10.18
C ASP A 117 7.44 -14.75 10.34
N GLU A 118 7.40 -15.69 11.27
CA GLU A 118 8.47 -16.68 11.44
C GLU A 118 8.48 -17.75 10.32
N HIS A 119 7.83 -17.44 9.20
CA HIS A 119 7.77 -18.33 8.07
C HIS A 119 9.13 -18.40 7.34
N PRO A 120 9.55 -19.58 6.91
CA PRO A 120 10.69 -19.74 6.01
C PRO A 120 10.31 -19.24 4.61
N LYS A 121 11.29 -19.10 3.72
CA LYS A 121 11.06 -18.88 2.28
C LYS A 121 10.82 -17.45 1.82
N HIS A 122 11.19 -16.45 2.61
CA HIS A 122 11.13 -15.05 2.18
C HIS A 122 12.09 -14.75 1.02
N GLU A 123 13.29 -15.31 1.05
CA GLU A 123 14.27 -15.15 -0.02
C GLU A 123 13.76 -15.77 -1.32
N GLU A 124 13.27 -17.01 -1.25
CA GLU A 124 12.71 -17.70 -2.41
C GLU A 124 11.45 -17.01 -2.95
N ALA A 125 10.63 -16.42 -2.06
CA ALA A 125 9.47 -15.64 -2.47
C ALA A 125 9.88 -14.40 -3.27
N LEU A 126 10.89 -13.66 -2.80
CA LEU A 126 11.43 -12.50 -3.52
C LEU A 126 12.04 -12.92 -4.87
N ALA A 127 12.81 -14.01 -4.90
CA ALA A 127 13.38 -14.55 -6.13
C ALA A 127 12.28 -15.00 -7.12
N GLU A 128 11.21 -15.63 -6.63
CA GLU A 128 10.07 -16.04 -7.47
C GLU A 128 9.32 -14.85 -8.05
N ALA A 129 9.09 -13.80 -7.26
CA ALA A 129 8.41 -12.58 -7.69
C ALA A 129 9.18 -11.87 -8.82
N ASN A 130 10.51 -11.92 -8.77
CA ASN A 130 11.39 -11.28 -9.77
C ASN A 130 11.46 -12.04 -11.11
N LYS A 131 10.92 -13.27 -11.22
CA LYS A 131 10.88 -13.99 -12.48
C LYS A 131 9.83 -13.38 -13.41
N GLU A 132 10.26 -13.01 -14.60
CA GLU A 132 9.36 -12.40 -15.59
C GLU A 132 8.39 -13.41 -16.22
N ILE A 133 7.19 -12.92 -16.53
CA ILE A 133 6.19 -13.56 -17.37
C ILE A 133 5.78 -12.50 -18.39
N GLU A 134 6.10 -12.71 -19.66
CA GLU A 134 5.77 -11.78 -20.76
C GLU A 134 6.19 -10.32 -20.47
N GLY A 135 7.36 -10.15 -19.84
CA GLY A 135 7.90 -8.84 -19.48
C GLY A 135 7.29 -8.23 -18.21
N LYS A 136 6.40 -8.93 -17.50
CA LYS A 136 5.79 -8.50 -16.23
C LYS A 136 6.36 -9.31 -15.08
N LYS A 137 6.31 -8.74 -13.87
CA LYS A 137 6.71 -9.37 -12.60
C LYS A 137 5.61 -9.26 -11.58
N VAL A 138 5.62 -10.14 -10.59
CA VAL A 138 4.79 -9.99 -9.40
C VAL A 138 5.37 -8.88 -8.54
N ASN A 139 4.54 -7.94 -8.16
CA ASN A 139 4.90 -6.91 -7.18
C ASN A 139 4.69 -7.43 -5.76
N ILE A 140 5.55 -7.01 -4.83
CA ILE A 140 5.46 -7.40 -3.43
C ILE A 140 5.11 -6.17 -2.58
N ALA A 141 4.11 -6.33 -1.71
CA ALA A 141 3.82 -5.42 -0.62
C ALA A 141 4.07 -6.16 0.71
N PHE A 142 5.14 -5.80 1.38
CA PHE A 142 5.70 -6.52 2.51
C PHE A 142 5.78 -5.64 3.74
N SER A 143 5.51 -6.18 4.91
CA SER A 143 5.67 -5.50 6.20
C SER A 143 6.43 -6.36 7.21
N SER A 144 7.31 -5.75 7.95
CA SER A 144 8.00 -6.31 9.09
C SER A 144 7.77 -5.43 10.33
N ARG A 145 7.19 -5.91 11.42
CA ARG A 145 6.81 -7.32 11.75
C ARG A 145 5.56 -7.79 11.00
N SER A 146 4.52 -6.93 10.87
CA SER A 146 3.21 -7.23 10.29
C SER A 146 2.60 -5.99 9.62
N PHE A 147 1.49 -6.18 8.93
CA PHE A 147 0.72 -5.12 8.26
C PHE A 147 0.30 -4.00 9.22
N GLU A 148 0.07 -4.32 10.48
CA GLU A 148 -0.25 -3.34 11.52
C GLU A 148 0.85 -2.29 11.70
N TYR A 149 2.12 -2.62 11.34
CA TYR A 149 3.17 -1.61 11.32
C TYR A 149 2.89 -0.51 10.29
N TYR A 150 2.46 -0.89 9.08
CA TYR A 150 2.03 0.09 8.08
C TYR A 150 0.84 0.92 8.57
N LEU A 151 -0.15 0.29 9.23
CA LEU A 151 -1.29 1.03 9.82
C LEU A 151 -0.83 2.06 10.86
N LEU A 152 0.17 1.73 11.68
CA LEU A 152 0.72 2.63 12.70
C LEU A 152 1.31 3.90 12.08
N LEU A 153 1.94 3.79 10.91
CA LEU A 153 2.54 4.92 10.20
C LEU A 153 1.52 5.98 9.72
N HIS A 154 0.23 5.68 9.70
CA HIS A 154 -0.81 6.67 9.44
C HIS A 154 -1.00 7.66 10.62
N PHE A 155 -0.58 7.28 11.82
CA PHE A 155 -0.74 8.10 13.02
C PHE A 155 0.52 8.85 13.37
N GLU A 156 1.67 8.18 13.36
CA GLU A 156 2.96 8.78 13.66
C GLU A 156 4.08 8.12 12.87
N TYR A 157 5.19 8.83 12.72
CA TYR A 157 6.44 8.23 12.30
C TYR A 157 7.09 7.56 13.51
N ILE A 158 7.47 6.30 13.36
CA ILE A 158 8.19 5.54 14.37
C ILE A 158 9.18 4.60 13.69
N TYR A 159 10.45 4.62 14.14
CA TYR A 159 11.48 3.66 13.77
C TYR A 159 11.77 2.80 15.01
N TYR A 160 11.01 1.72 15.16
CA TYR A 160 11.11 0.85 16.33
C TYR A 160 10.95 -0.62 15.93
N ARG A 161 11.85 -1.47 16.42
CA ARG A 161 11.81 -2.91 16.20
C ARG A 161 10.81 -3.56 17.14
N PHE A 162 9.59 -3.74 16.66
CA PHE A 162 8.62 -4.55 17.38
C PHE A 162 8.93 -6.04 17.19
N GLU A 163 8.89 -6.80 18.27
CA GLU A 163 9.15 -8.23 18.25
C GLU A 163 7.88 -9.03 17.93
N GLU A 164 6.71 -8.49 18.34
CA GLU A 164 5.42 -9.14 18.20
C GLU A 164 4.37 -8.19 17.65
N THR A 165 3.42 -8.73 16.91
CA THR A 165 2.21 -7.99 16.49
C THR A 165 1.24 -7.84 17.65
N GLU A 166 1.05 -8.92 18.42
CA GLU A 166 0.13 -8.97 19.58
C GLU A 166 0.85 -9.56 20.79
N CYS A 167 0.56 -9.02 21.96
CA CYS A 167 0.99 -9.62 23.20
C CYS A 167 0.24 -10.94 23.43
N GLY A 168 0.97 -12.04 23.53
CA GLY A 168 0.39 -13.34 23.77
C GLY A 168 1.28 -14.20 24.65
N GLU A 169 0.68 -14.90 25.61
CA GLU A 169 1.33 -15.97 26.37
C GLU A 169 0.69 -17.31 26.07
N ARG A 170 1.49 -18.36 26.16
CA ARG A 170 0.94 -19.71 26.17
C ARG A 170 0.65 -20.11 27.62
N ILE A 171 -0.63 -20.24 27.94
CA ILE A 171 -1.08 -20.80 29.22
C ILE A 171 -1.67 -22.18 28.92
N ASN A 172 -1.12 -23.22 29.55
CA ASN A 172 -1.53 -24.61 29.32
C ASN A 172 -1.51 -25.02 27.83
N GLY A 173 -0.52 -24.55 27.07
CA GLY A 173 -0.37 -24.84 25.65
C GLY A 173 -1.23 -23.97 24.70
N ASN A 174 -2.18 -23.21 25.19
CA ASN A 174 -3.01 -22.32 24.41
C ASN A 174 -2.45 -20.90 24.44
N LYS A 175 -2.47 -20.22 23.29
CA LYS A 175 -2.10 -18.80 23.18
C LYS A 175 -3.22 -17.95 23.78
N HIS A 176 -2.91 -17.18 24.81
CA HIS A 176 -3.79 -16.16 25.36
C HIS A 176 -3.34 -14.78 24.88
N ILE A 177 -4.26 -14.02 24.31
CA ILE A 177 -4.02 -12.65 23.90
C ILE A 177 -4.48 -11.75 25.04
N PHE A 178 -3.55 -10.97 25.58
CA PHE A 178 -3.84 -10.02 26.64
C PHE A 178 -4.11 -8.63 26.02
N GLU A 179 -5.14 -7.95 26.54
CA GLU A 179 -5.38 -6.56 26.20
C GLU A 179 -4.34 -5.68 26.93
N CYS A 180 -3.22 -5.39 26.27
CA CYS A 180 -2.21 -4.49 26.81
C CYS A 180 -2.82 -3.11 27.13
N GLY A 181 -2.43 -2.53 28.26
CA GLY A 181 -2.93 -1.23 28.70
C GLY A 181 -4.27 -1.28 29.46
N THR A 182 -4.89 -2.44 29.65
CA THR A 182 -6.13 -2.57 30.44
C THR A 182 -5.89 -3.02 31.88
N GLY A 183 -4.64 -3.29 32.27
CA GLY A 183 -4.31 -3.80 33.61
C GLY A 183 -4.80 -5.21 33.90
N LYS A 184 -5.28 -5.94 32.90
CA LYS A 184 -5.78 -7.33 33.06
C LYS A 184 -4.68 -8.36 33.24
N ASN A 185 -3.43 -8.02 32.96
CA ASN A 185 -2.27 -8.83 33.27
C ASN A 185 -1.23 -8.01 34.05
N PRO A 186 -1.32 -7.98 35.39
CA PRO A 186 -0.39 -7.23 36.24
C PRO A 186 1.06 -7.71 36.15
N ASP A 187 1.29 -8.99 35.76
CA ASP A 187 2.61 -9.57 35.64
C ASP A 187 3.34 -9.18 34.36
N LYS A 188 2.65 -8.49 33.44
CA LYS A 188 3.19 -8.04 32.14
C LYS A 188 2.92 -6.57 31.88
N ASP A 189 3.53 -5.74 32.67
CA ASP A 189 3.55 -4.28 32.44
C ASP A 189 4.50 -3.95 31.26
N CYS A 190 4.12 -4.36 30.07
CA CYS A 190 4.82 -3.96 28.85
C CYS A 190 4.42 -2.54 28.41
N GLY A 191 3.31 -1.98 28.92
CA GLY A 191 2.78 -0.67 28.52
C GLY A 191 2.58 -0.52 27.02
N GLY A 192 2.39 -1.64 26.31
CA GLY A 192 2.32 -1.67 24.84
C GLY A 192 3.67 -1.55 24.13
N ARG A 193 4.80 -1.57 24.84
CA ARG A 193 6.12 -1.30 24.24
C ARG A 193 6.69 -2.41 23.40
N ILE A 194 6.26 -3.66 23.61
CA ILE A 194 6.83 -4.84 22.94
C ILE A 194 6.03 -5.29 21.73
N CYS A 195 4.76 -4.95 21.61
CA CYS A 195 3.93 -5.34 20.49
C CYS A 195 3.23 -4.15 19.84
N ILE A 196 3.01 -4.24 18.53
CA ILE A 196 2.42 -3.16 17.73
C ILE A 196 1.02 -2.81 18.23
N ASN A 197 0.15 -3.82 18.41
CA ASN A 197 -1.22 -3.59 18.84
C ASN A 197 -1.33 -3.03 20.26
N GLY A 198 -0.47 -3.47 21.17
CA GLY A 198 -0.40 -2.91 22.52
C GLY A 198 0.06 -1.47 22.52
N TYR A 199 1.08 -1.15 21.72
CA TYR A 199 1.55 0.21 21.53
C TYR A 199 0.46 1.12 20.98
N ALA A 200 -0.19 0.72 19.89
CA ALA A 200 -1.26 1.49 19.27
C ALA A 200 -2.45 1.74 20.20
N ARG A 201 -2.84 0.74 21.01
CA ARG A 201 -3.87 0.92 22.06
C ARG A 201 -3.46 1.91 23.14
N SER A 202 -2.20 1.85 23.59
CA SER A 202 -1.69 2.77 24.61
C SER A 202 -1.71 4.22 24.14
N LYS A 203 -1.65 4.44 22.82
CA LYS A 203 -1.74 5.73 22.16
C LYS A 203 -3.18 6.12 21.76
N GLY A 204 -4.15 5.21 21.90
CA GLY A 204 -5.53 5.44 21.48
C GLY A 204 -5.75 5.43 19.98
N TYR A 205 -4.85 4.82 19.17
CA TYR A 205 -4.96 4.79 17.72
C TYR A 205 -6.02 3.80 17.24
N TRP A 206 -6.09 2.61 17.83
CA TRP A 206 -7.17 1.65 17.64
C TRP A 206 -7.34 0.75 18.87
N LEU A 207 -8.54 0.20 19.04
CA LEU A 207 -8.92 -0.57 20.23
C LEU A 207 -8.97 -2.07 20.01
N GLN A 208 -9.13 -2.53 18.75
CA GLN A 208 -9.32 -3.95 18.43
C GLN A 208 -8.20 -4.48 17.55
N THR A 209 -7.83 -5.72 17.79
CA THR A 209 -6.66 -6.36 17.20
C THR A 209 -6.88 -6.95 15.81
N LYS A 210 -8.12 -7.19 15.36
CA LYS A 210 -8.36 -7.97 14.13
C LYS A 210 -9.67 -7.70 13.40
N SER A 211 -10.35 -6.60 13.60
CA SER A 211 -11.46 -6.24 12.72
C SER A 211 -11.10 -4.99 11.93
N SER A 212 -10.79 -5.20 10.69
CA SER A 212 -10.52 -4.14 9.73
C SER A 212 -11.72 -3.27 9.44
N ASP A 213 -12.94 -3.74 9.71
CA ASP A 213 -14.14 -2.92 9.59
C ASP A 213 -14.05 -1.64 10.42
N SER A 214 -13.22 -1.66 11.48
CA SER A 214 -12.94 -0.49 12.30
C SER A 214 -11.65 0.26 11.92
N THR A 215 -10.71 -0.35 11.20
CA THR A 215 -9.38 0.21 10.96
C THR A 215 -9.35 1.15 9.76
N PHE A 216 -9.88 0.74 8.61
CA PHE A 216 -9.83 1.57 7.41
C PHE A 216 -10.52 2.93 7.60
N PRO A 217 -11.70 3.05 8.22
CA PRO A 217 -12.34 4.34 8.48
C PRO A 217 -11.47 5.34 9.25
N ILE A 218 -10.61 4.88 10.17
CA ILE A 218 -9.76 5.76 10.99
C ILE A 218 -8.44 6.14 10.31
N VAL A 219 -8.05 5.46 9.23
CA VAL A 219 -6.82 5.75 8.47
C VAL A 219 -7.09 6.34 7.08
N LYS A 220 -8.31 6.24 6.54
CA LYS A 220 -8.65 6.67 5.17
C LYS A 220 -8.26 8.11 4.84
N ASP A 221 -8.40 9.03 5.80
CA ASP A 221 -8.08 10.44 5.64
C ASP A 221 -6.58 10.74 5.92
N LYS A 222 -5.79 9.72 6.26
CA LYS A 222 -4.37 9.79 6.60
C LYS A 222 -3.50 8.98 5.63
N LEU A 223 -4.04 8.51 4.51
CA LEU A 223 -3.31 7.65 3.56
C LEU A 223 -2.01 8.30 3.08
N VAL A 224 -2.02 9.61 2.78
CA VAL A 224 -0.82 10.34 2.35
C VAL A 224 0.23 10.37 3.46
N LYS A 225 -0.17 10.61 4.71
CA LYS A 225 0.73 10.54 5.88
C LYS A 225 1.35 9.15 6.03
N GLY A 226 0.54 8.09 5.89
CA GLY A 226 1.02 6.70 5.92
C GLY A 226 2.05 6.41 4.83
N ILE A 227 1.82 6.90 3.61
CA ILE A 227 2.76 6.78 2.47
C ILE A 227 4.08 7.48 2.79
N ILE A 228 4.04 8.74 3.24
CA ILE A 228 5.25 9.53 3.51
C ILE A 228 6.05 8.91 4.65
N ASN A 229 5.40 8.51 5.74
CA ASN A 229 6.06 7.88 6.88
C ASN A 229 6.67 6.51 6.52
N ALA A 230 6.05 5.74 5.62
CA ALA A 230 6.62 4.49 5.13
C ALA A 230 7.84 4.73 4.21
N CYS A 231 7.81 5.76 3.37
CA CYS A 231 8.99 6.17 2.59
C CYS A 231 10.13 6.60 3.51
N ARG A 232 9.86 7.39 4.54
CA ARG A 232 10.84 7.79 5.55
C ARG A 232 11.43 6.56 6.28
N LEU A 233 10.58 5.61 6.68
CA LEU A 233 11.00 4.37 7.32
C LEU A 233 11.97 3.58 6.46
N ARG A 234 11.69 3.45 5.15
CA ARG A 234 12.60 2.76 4.22
C ARG A 234 13.92 3.50 4.08
N ALA A 235 13.88 4.82 3.91
CA ALA A 235 15.09 5.62 3.80
C ALA A 235 15.97 5.48 5.06
N GLU A 236 15.40 5.50 6.26
CA GLU A 236 16.14 5.26 7.51
C GLU A 236 16.65 3.83 7.61
N SER A 237 15.83 2.84 7.18
CA SER A 237 16.27 1.44 7.13
C SER A 237 17.43 1.24 6.15
N ASP A 238 17.40 1.88 4.97
CA ASP A 238 18.49 1.82 3.99
C ASP A 238 19.76 2.48 4.50
N ALA A 239 19.64 3.55 5.30
CA ALA A 239 20.79 4.21 5.93
C ALA A 239 21.41 3.37 7.06
N ASN A 240 20.63 2.53 7.73
CA ASN A 240 21.06 1.77 8.91
C ASN A 240 21.54 0.35 8.61
N THR A 241 21.19 -0.24 7.48
CA THR A 241 21.56 -1.62 7.15
C THR A 241 21.59 -1.91 5.65
N GLU A 242 22.54 -2.75 5.24
CA GLU A 242 22.61 -3.32 3.89
C GLU A 242 21.90 -4.67 3.79
N GLU A 243 21.27 -5.15 4.87
CA GLU A 243 20.54 -6.42 4.85
C GLU A 243 19.44 -6.44 3.80
N PRO A 244 19.15 -7.61 3.20
CA PRO A 244 18.00 -7.76 2.31
C PRO A 244 16.69 -7.36 3.00
N ILE A 245 15.74 -6.84 2.24
CA ILE A 245 14.47 -6.31 2.78
C ILE A 245 13.73 -7.31 3.69
N TYR A 246 13.79 -8.59 3.37
CA TYR A 246 13.15 -9.65 4.15
C TYR A 246 13.85 -9.94 5.49
N CYS A 247 15.05 -9.42 5.72
CA CYS A 247 15.77 -9.50 7.01
C CYS A 247 15.49 -8.30 7.91
N ARG A 248 15.04 -7.19 7.34
CA ARG A 248 14.88 -5.90 8.04
C ARG A 248 13.70 -5.90 9.00
N ASN A 249 13.86 -5.22 10.11
CA ASN A 249 12.81 -4.89 11.07
C ASN A 249 13.25 -3.66 11.87
N PRO A 250 12.56 -2.51 11.73
CA PRO A 250 11.31 -2.32 10.98
C PRO A 250 11.50 -2.15 9.46
N TYR A 251 10.47 -2.50 8.70
CA TYR A 251 10.40 -2.27 7.26
C TYR A 251 8.96 -2.39 6.74
N THR A 252 8.56 -1.57 5.78
CA THR A 252 7.36 -1.79 4.97
C THR A 252 7.49 -1.11 3.61
N ASN A 253 6.89 -1.71 2.57
CA ASN A 253 6.69 -1.11 1.26
C ASN A 253 5.22 -1.22 0.79
N VAL A 254 4.30 -1.45 1.71
CA VAL A 254 2.85 -1.48 1.43
C VAL A 254 2.35 -0.16 0.86
N ASP A 255 2.99 0.95 1.25
CA ASP A 255 2.70 2.28 0.72
C ASP A 255 2.90 2.39 -0.80
N VAL A 256 3.78 1.58 -1.40
CA VAL A 256 3.98 1.54 -2.86
C VAL A 256 2.70 1.06 -3.54
N LEU A 257 2.09 -0.01 -3.03
CA LEU A 257 0.80 -0.49 -3.51
C LEU A 257 -0.31 0.53 -3.25
N VAL A 258 -0.40 1.06 -2.03
CA VAL A 258 -1.41 2.08 -1.68
C VAL A 258 -1.25 3.31 -2.57
N GLY A 259 -0.04 3.84 -2.74
CA GLY A 259 0.25 4.96 -3.62
C GLY A 259 -0.16 4.66 -5.07
N ARG A 260 0.16 3.45 -5.57
CA ARG A 260 -0.26 2.98 -6.90
C ARG A 260 -1.79 3.02 -7.05
N LEU A 261 -2.52 2.57 -6.02
CA LEU A 261 -3.99 2.52 -6.04
C LEU A 261 -4.64 3.90 -5.92
N ILE A 262 -4.10 4.82 -5.13
CA ILE A 262 -4.68 6.16 -4.95
C ILE A 262 -4.08 7.23 -5.86
N GLY A 263 -3.25 6.81 -6.83
CA GLY A 263 -2.63 7.72 -7.79
C GLY A 263 -1.59 8.66 -7.17
N LYS A 264 -0.83 8.21 -6.16
CA LYS A 264 0.27 8.96 -5.55
C LYS A 264 1.61 8.32 -5.91
N ILE A 265 2.52 9.11 -6.47
CA ILE A 265 3.88 8.68 -6.80
C ILE A 265 4.83 9.43 -5.88
N THR A 266 5.63 8.72 -5.10
CA THR A 266 6.63 9.31 -4.21
C THR A 266 8.00 9.35 -4.88
N ILE A 267 8.67 10.50 -4.80
CA ILE A 267 10.01 10.72 -5.33
C ILE A 267 10.89 11.20 -4.18
N CYS A 268 12.00 10.50 -3.97
CA CYS A 268 12.95 10.83 -2.91
C CYS A 268 13.65 12.16 -3.20
N TYR A 269 14.12 12.81 -2.13
CA TYR A 269 14.95 14.00 -2.20
C TYR A 269 16.15 13.81 -3.15
N ASP A 270 16.53 14.85 -3.86
CA ASP A 270 17.58 14.87 -4.91
C ASP A 270 17.37 13.90 -6.09
N THR A 271 16.21 13.22 -6.16
CA THR A 271 15.86 12.38 -7.30
C THR A 271 15.01 13.17 -8.30
N ALA A 272 15.38 13.14 -9.57
CA ALA A 272 14.61 13.78 -10.62
C ALA A 272 13.42 12.90 -11.03
N TYR A 273 12.25 13.49 -11.10
CA TYR A 273 11.09 12.91 -11.76
C TYR A 273 11.03 13.40 -13.21
N ASN A 274 10.96 12.49 -14.17
CA ASN A 274 10.87 12.82 -15.58
C ASN A 274 9.48 12.50 -16.10
N TYR A 275 8.81 13.46 -16.71
CA TYR A 275 7.52 13.33 -17.35
C TYR A 275 7.68 13.47 -18.88
N ASN A 276 7.19 12.47 -19.61
CA ASN A 276 7.25 12.47 -21.07
C ASN A 276 5.99 11.82 -21.63
N GLU A 277 4.87 12.52 -21.51
CA GLU A 277 3.56 12.05 -21.99
C GLU A 277 2.75 13.24 -22.54
N HIS A 278 1.73 12.95 -23.33
CA HIS A 278 0.76 13.93 -23.84
C HIS A 278 1.37 15.16 -24.55
N GLY A 279 2.55 14.99 -25.16
CA GLY A 279 3.24 16.06 -25.86
C GLY A 279 3.99 17.04 -24.96
N SER A 280 4.11 16.76 -23.68
CA SER A 280 4.96 17.45 -22.70
C SER A 280 6.17 16.59 -22.36
N ASN A 281 7.31 17.23 -22.18
CA ASN A 281 8.55 16.58 -21.73
C ASN A 281 9.28 17.52 -20.77
N TRP A 282 9.24 17.20 -19.49
CA TRP A 282 9.86 18.02 -18.45
C TRP A 282 10.35 17.14 -17.29
N SER A 283 11.23 17.71 -16.48
CA SER A 283 11.70 17.10 -15.26
C SER A 283 11.63 18.04 -14.08
N VAL A 284 11.46 17.48 -12.91
CA VAL A 284 11.48 18.19 -11.63
C VAL A 284 12.36 17.47 -10.62
N GLN A 285 13.02 18.23 -9.78
CA GLN A 285 13.87 17.73 -8.70
C GLN A 285 13.80 18.70 -7.53
N LEU A 286 13.64 18.16 -6.32
CA LEU A 286 13.78 18.92 -5.08
C LEU A 286 15.20 18.77 -4.56
N SER A 287 15.87 19.89 -4.33
CA SER A 287 17.25 19.95 -3.84
C SER A 287 17.42 21.09 -2.83
N ASN A 288 18.63 21.28 -2.31
CA ASN A 288 18.91 22.28 -1.26
C ASN A 288 18.58 23.74 -1.70
N ASP A 289 18.65 24.03 -2.97
CA ASP A 289 18.37 25.36 -3.53
C ASP A 289 16.89 25.58 -3.88
N GLY A 290 16.07 24.56 -3.72
CA GLY A 290 14.63 24.61 -3.97
C GLY A 290 14.13 23.59 -5.01
N LEU A 291 12.95 23.87 -5.57
CA LEU A 291 12.35 23.07 -6.63
C LEU A 291 12.93 23.48 -7.99
N ARG A 292 13.64 22.58 -8.61
CA ARG A 292 14.19 22.75 -9.97
C ARG A 292 13.22 22.16 -10.99
N ILE A 293 12.79 22.98 -11.96
CA ILE A 293 11.88 22.58 -13.04
C ILE A 293 12.62 22.79 -14.37
N THR A 294 12.72 21.76 -15.19
CA THR A 294 13.40 21.82 -16.50
C THR A 294 12.44 21.43 -17.61
N ASN A 295 12.33 22.27 -18.64
CA ASN A 295 11.64 21.92 -19.88
C ASN A 295 12.60 21.14 -20.80
N ASN A 296 12.29 19.85 -21.05
CA ASN A 296 13.08 18.99 -21.93
C ASN A 296 12.46 18.87 -23.35
N LYS A 297 11.35 19.58 -23.60
CA LYS A 297 10.62 19.58 -24.87
C LYS A 297 11.20 20.59 -25.85
N GLU A 298 11.19 20.26 -27.13
CA GLU A 298 11.41 21.26 -28.18
C GLU A 298 10.29 22.30 -28.13
N GLY A 299 10.67 23.58 -28.02
CA GLY A 299 9.75 24.69 -27.86
C GLY A 299 9.46 25.08 -26.41
N ARG A 300 8.27 25.63 -26.18
CA ARG A 300 7.88 26.17 -24.88
C ARG A 300 6.98 25.17 -24.10
N GLU A 301 7.17 25.12 -22.80
CA GLU A 301 6.28 24.40 -21.88
C GLU A 301 5.68 25.38 -20.87
N LEU A 302 4.35 25.28 -20.67
CA LEU A 302 3.60 26.13 -19.74
C LEU A 302 3.27 25.32 -18.47
N PHE A 303 3.78 25.78 -17.34
CA PHE A 303 3.44 25.27 -16.03
C PHE A 303 2.39 26.16 -15.38
N SER A 304 1.19 25.66 -15.22
CA SER A 304 0.05 26.44 -14.73
C SER A 304 0.15 26.70 -13.24
N LYS A 305 -0.45 27.80 -12.78
CA LYS A 305 -0.70 28.05 -11.36
C LYS A 305 -1.47 26.87 -10.76
N GLY A 306 -1.12 26.47 -9.53
CA GLY A 306 -1.72 25.34 -8.84
C GLY A 306 -1.15 23.95 -9.22
N MET A 307 -0.29 23.89 -10.26
CA MET A 307 0.39 22.66 -10.64
C MET A 307 1.38 22.20 -9.57
N PHE A 308 2.04 23.12 -8.91
CA PHE A 308 3.00 22.87 -7.82
C PHE A 308 2.48 23.48 -6.54
N SER A 309 2.41 22.69 -5.48
CA SER A 309 1.95 23.16 -4.16
C SER A 309 2.76 22.50 -3.05
N ILE A 310 2.86 23.19 -1.91
CA ILE A 310 3.33 22.63 -0.66
C ILE A 310 2.12 22.07 0.07
N TYR A 311 2.21 20.83 0.52
CA TYR A 311 1.19 20.16 1.31
C TYR A 311 1.74 19.80 2.68
N ASP A 312 1.11 20.35 3.72
CA ASP A 312 1.33 20.02 5.11
C ASP A 312 0.38 18.87 5.48
N TRP A 313 0.93 17.67 5.70
CA TRP A 313 0.14 16.48 5.99
C TRP A 313 -0.33 16.37 7.44
N GLU A 314 0.24 17.14 8.37
CA GLU A 314 -0.24 17.19 9.75
C GLU A 314 -1.49 18.05 9.89
N ASN A 315 -1.49 19.21 9.22
CA ASN A 315 -2.59 20.17 9.27
C ASN A 315 -3.58 20.02 8.11
N ASN A 316 -3.29 19.12 7.14
CA ASN A 316 -4.09 18.91 5.94
C ASN A 316 -4.31 20.21 5.15
N THR A 317 -3.27 21.03 5.02
CA THR A 317 -3.32 22.31 4.29
C THR A 317 -2.46 22.28 3.06
N ARG A 318 -2.88 23.00 2.02
CA ARG A 318 -2.17 23.11 0.74
C ARG A 318 -1.99 24.58 0.37
N LYS A 319 -0.77 24.94 -0.08
CA LYS A 319 -0.41 26.29 -0.53
C LYS A 319 0.27 26.19 -1.90
N ASP A 320 -0.20 26.98 -2.86
CA ASP A 320 0.46 27.07 -4.17
C ASP A 320 1.90 27.56 -4.04
N LEU A 321 2.83 26.86 -4.70
CA LEU A 321 4.24 27.22 -4.74
C LEU A 321 4.51 28.27 -5.82
N ILE A 322 3.71 28.26 -6.90
CA ILE A 322 3.83 29.19 -8.01
C ILE A 322 2.61 30.13 -8.02
N GLU A 323 2.83 31.42 -7.80
CA GLU A 323 1.76 32.43 -7.79
C GLU A 323 1.24 32.76 -9.20
N LYS A 324 2.10 32.63 -10.22
CA LYS A 324 1.78 32.85 -11.62
C LYS A 324 2.25 31.72 -12.49
N SER A 325 1.57 31.47 -13.61
CA SER A 325 2.02 30.47 -14.57
C SER A 325 3.44 30.74 -15.05
N LEU A 326 4.26 29.70 -15.14
CA LEU A 326 5.65 29.72 -15.55
C LEU A 326 5.75 29.20 -16.99
N LEU A 327 6.42 29.96 -17.87
CA LEU A 327 6.68 29.58 -19.25
C LEU A 327 8.19 29.36 -19.43
N LEU A 328 8.60 28.14 -19.75
CA LEU A 328 10.00 27.78 -19.97
C LEU A 328 10.25 27.45 -21.45
N ASP A 329 11.30 28.07 -22.03
CA ASP A 329 11.82 27.70 -23.33
C ASP A 329 12.56 26.32 -23.25
N ASN A 330 12.86 25.73 -24.42
CA ASN A 330 13.56 24.45 -24.52
C ASN A 330 14.89 24.44 -23.74
N ASN A 331 15.12 23.39 -22.97
CA ASN A 331 16.28 23.17 -22.11
C ASN A 331 16.51 24.24 -21.03
N ASN A 332 15.55 25.14 -20.83
CA ASN A 332 15.61 26.08 -19.73
C ASN A 332 15.17 25.45 -18.42
N THR A 333 15.86 25.85 -17.36
CA THR A 333 15.57 25.43 -15.99
C THR A 333 15.24 26.65 -15.15
N GLU A 334 14.18 26.56 -14.37
CA GLU A 334 13.83 27.50 -13.32
C GLU A 334 14.02 26.84 -11.96
N VAL A 335 14.57 27.58 -11.01
CA VAL A 335 14.67 27.15 -9.62
C VAL A 335 13.75 28.02 -8.79
N ILE A 336 12.75 27.39 -8.19
CA ILE A 336 11.81 28.04 -7.28
C ILE A 336 12.32 27.84 -5.87
N PRO A 337 12.84 28.89 -5.20
CA PRO A 337 13.30 28.76 -3.83
C PRO A 337 12.14 28.29 -2.94
N CYS A 338 12.35 27.22 -2.23
CA CYS A 338 11.41 26.70 -1.24
C CYS A 338 12.17 25.99 -0.13
N GLU A 339 11.72 26.22 1.08
CA GLU A 339 12.16 25.51 2.28
C GLU A 339 10.96 24.75 2.82
N LEU A 340 11.10 23.45 3.02
CA LEU A 340 10.04 22.61 3.52
C LEU A 340 10.20 22.37 5.01
N MET A 341 9.12 22.52 5.74
CA MET A 341 9.03 22.08 7.13
C MET A 341 9.05 20.55 7.20
N PRO A 342 9.41 19.94 8.35
CA PRO A 342 9.47 18.49 8.50
C PRO A 342 8.19 17.70 8.18
N ASN A 343 7.05 18.39 8.16
CA ASN A 343 5.71 17.87 7.88
C ASN A 343 5.17 18.32 6.50
N GLU A 344 6.03 18.77 5.61
CA GLU A 344 5.64 19.28 4.29
C GLU A 344 6.26 18.48 3.15
N VAL A 345 5.53 18.37 2.04
CA VAL A 345 6.00 17.83 0.76
C VAL A 345 5.57 18.75 -0.39
N ILE A 346 6.30 18.70 -1.49
CA ILE A 346 5.82 19.30 -2.72
C ILE A 346 4.91 18.31 -3.44
N VAL A 347 3.73 18.79 -3.82
CA VAL A 347 2.76 18.03 -4.60
C VAL A 347 2.71 18.62 -6.01
N ILE A 348 2.87 17.77 -7.02
CA ILE A 348 2.74 18.12 -8.41
C ILE A 348 1.47 17.47 -8.96
N SER A 349 0.52 18.30 -9.37
CA SER A 349 -0.79 17.91 -9.92
C SER A 349 -0.82 18.10 -11.45
N ALA A 350 0.18 17.56 -12.14
CA ALA A 350 0.35 17.75 -13.59
C ALA A 350 -0.22 16.60 -14.41
N VAL A 351 -0.42 15.46 -13.79
CA VAL A 351 -0.82 14.22 -14.48
C VAL A 351 -2.27 13.92 -14.15
N PRO A 352 -3.13 13.66 -15.14
CA PRO A 352 -4.51 13.29 -14.88
C PRO A 352 -4.60 12.10 -13.92
N ASN A 353 -5.39 12.26 -12.85
CA ASN A 353 -5.63 11.24 -11.83
C ASN A 353 -4.38 10.76 -11.06
N LYS A 354 -3.27 11.51 -11.12
CA LYS A 354 -2.06 11.21 -10.35
C LYS A 354 -1.50 12.49 -9.73
N GLU A 355 -0.94 12.35 -8.55
CA GLU A 355 -0.12 13.38 -7.92
C GLU A 355 1.27 12.82 -7.61
N ILE A 356 2.29 13.64 -7.87
CA ILE A 356 3.67 13.32 -7.56
C ILE A 356 4.02 14.03 -6.25
N LEU A 357 4.51 13.28 -5.29
CA LEU A 357 4.94 13.75 -3.98
C LEU A 357 6.47 13.80 -3.97
N LEU A 358 7.06 14.99 -4.00
CA LEU A 358 8.50 15.15 -3.80
C LEU A 358 8.75 15.26 -2.30
N LEU A 359 9.44 14.27 -1.77
CA LEU A 359 9.71 14.14 -0.34
C LEU A 359 10.85 15.08 0.08
N PRO A 360 10.80 15.67 1.29
CA PRO A 360 11.90 16.43 1.85
C PRO A 360 13.10 15.51 2.13
N LYS A 361 14.26 16.12 2.38
CA LYS A 361 15.39 15.40 2.93
C LYS A 361 15.04 14.95 4.34
N PHE A 362 15.05 13.64 4.56
CA PHE A 362 14.90 13.11 5.91
C PHE A 362 16.23 13.14 6.65
N GLU A 363 16.21 13.59 7.89
CA GLU A 363 17.34 13.53 8.81
C GLU A 363 17.07 12.42 9.83
N PHE A 364 18.07 11.56 10.07
CA PHE A 364 17.99 10.38 10.93
C PHE A 364 19.02 10.43 12.05
#